data_462c1f0c493ce23ee19ff65ebc14487d
#
_entry.id   462c1f0c493ce23ee19ff65ebc14487d
#
_cell.length_a   1.000
_cell.length_b   1.000
_cell.length_c   1.000
_cell.angle_alpha   90.00
_cell.angle_beta   90.00
_cell.angle_gamma   90.00
#
_symmetry.space_group_name_H-M   'P 1'
#
loop_
_entity.id
_entity.type
_entity.pdbx_description
1 polymer ?
#
loop_
_entity_poly.entity_id
_entity_poly.type
_entity_poly.pdbx_seq_one_letter_code
_entity_poly.pdbx_strand_id
1 'polypeptide(L)'
;MRVLIVEDEPNLGRQLRSTLEGAGYAVDLATDGEDGHYLGSTESYDVVILDLGLPEVDGLTVLDRWRKEGRKMPVLVLTARDSWSDKVAGLDAGADDYLAKPFQTEELIARLRALIRRSSGNASSELNAGDIRLDTRSGKVTKAGEPVKLTAQEYKLLSYLMHHKGKVVSRTELIEHIYDQDFDRDSNTIEVFVTRIRKKLGADVITTIRGLGYSLEEPTG
;
A
#
# COMPACT_ATOMS: atom_id res chain seq x y z
N MET A 1 -3.30 -3.24 -1.34
CA MET A 1 -2.08 -2.52 -0.89
C MET A 1 -1.62 -3.12 0.42
N ARG A 2 -0.33 -3.46 0.52
CA ARG A 2 0.28 -4.13 1.68
C ARG A 2 1.10 -3.12 2.49
N VAL A 3 0.85 -3.08 3.80
CA VAL A 3 1.49 -2.15 4.75
C VAL A 3 2.27 -2.94 5.78
N LEU A 4 3.51 -2.56 6.03
CA LEU A 4 4.25 -3.00 7.20
C LEU A 4 4.09 -1.96 8.31
N ILE A 5 3.74 -2.39 9.51
CA ILE A 5 3.78 -1.60 10.74
C ILE A 5 4.95 -2.12 11.57
N VAL A 6 5.83 -1.23 12.02
CA VAL A 6 6.89 -1.54 12.99
C VAL A 6 6.64 -0.67 14.21
N GLU A 7 6.08 -1.26 15.27
CA GLU A 7 5.62 -0.56 16.48
C GLU A 7 5.68 -1.52 17.67
N ASP A 8 6.39 -1.17 18.72
CA ASP A 8 6.61 -2.02 19.89
C ASP A 8 5.49 -1.89 20.95
N GLU A 9 4.72 -0.81 20.95
CA GLU A 9 3.61 -0.66 21.88
C GLU A 9 2.42 -1.52 21.43
N PRO A 10 2.05 -2.60 22.19
CA PRO A 10 1.11 -3.60 21.69
C PRO A 10 -0.30 -3.08 21.44
N ASN A 11 -0.75 -2.03 22.18
CA ASN A 11 -2.09 -1.48 21.99
C ASN A 11 -2.15 -0.63 20.74
N LEU A 12 -1.14 0.21 20.52
CA LEU A 12 -1.04 1.05 19.33
C LEU A 12 -0.86 0.18 18.07
N GLY A 13 0.03 -0.82 18.12
CA GLY A 13 0.24 -1.75 17.01
C GLY A 13 -1.06 -2.47 16.59
N ARG A 14 -1.82 -3.02 17.58
CA ARG A 14 -3.13 -3.64 17.30
C ARG A 14 -4.17 -2.64 16.78
N GLN A 15 -4.20 -1.43 17.33
CA GLN A 15 -5.13 -0.38 16.88
C GLN A 15 -4.82 0.02 15.43
N LEU A 16 -3.55 0.26 15.11
CA LEU A 16 -3.10 0.58 13.74
C LEU A 16 -3.47 -0.54 12.78
N ARG A 17 -3.16 -1.79 13.13
CA ARG A 17 -3.50 -2.96 12.30
C ARG A 17 -5.00 -3.01 12.02
N SER A 18 -5.84 -3.04 13.05
CA SER A 18 -7.30 -3.09 12.90
C SER A 18 -7.85 -1.93 12.05
N THR A 19 -7.31 -0.73 12.27
CA THR A 19 -7.69 0.47 11.52
C THR A 19 -7.38 0.35 10.03
N LEU A 20 -6.18 -0.11 9.69
CA LEU A 20 -5.74 -0.24 8.30
C LEU A 20 -6.41 -1.41 7.59
N GLU A 21 -6.60 -2.54 8.27
CA GLU A 21 -7.41 -3.66 7.75
C GLU A 21 -8.84 -3.20 7.45
N GLY A 22 -9.46 -2.44 8.36
CA GLY A 22 -10.77 -1.81 8.14
C GLY A 22 -10.80 -0.82 6.98
N ALA A 23 -9.68 -0.16 6.68
CA ALA A 23 -9.51 0.70 5.51
C ALA A 23 -9.16 -0.07 4.22
N GLY A 24 -9.01 -1.40 4.30
CA GLY A 24 -8.83 -2.28 3.16
C GLY A 24 -7.39 -2.59 2.79
N TYR A 25 -6.42 -2.28 3.66
CA TYR A 25 -5.01 -2.69 3.48
C TYR A 25 -4.79 -4.15 3.93
N ALA A 26 -3.83 -4.83 3.34
CA ALA A 26 -3.20 -6.01 3.92
C ALA A 26 -2.10 -5.55 4.86
N VAL A 27 -2.03 -6.07 6.09
CA VAL A 27 -1.18 -5.51 7.14
C VAL A 27 -0.32 -6.57 7.80
N ASP A 28 1.00 -6.33 7.80
CA ASP A 28 1.97 -7.04 8.63
C ASP A 28 2.38 -6.15 9.80
N LEU A 29 2.62 -6.77 10.96
CA LEU A 29 3.03 -6.07 12.18
C LEU A 29 4.30 -6.72 12.73
N ALA A 30 5.36 -5.93 12.83
CA ALA A 30 6.58 -6.23 13.56
C ALA A 30 6.57 -5.45 14.90
N THR A 31 7.08 -6.05 15.97
CA THR A 31 7.07 -5.47 17.32
C THR A 31 8.43 -4.99 17.78
N ASP A 32 9.44 -5.12 16.96
CA ASP A 32 10.81 -4.65 17.21
C ASP A 32 11.53 -4.29 15.91
N GLY A 33 12.69 -3.67 16.02
CA GLY A 33 13.47 -3.19 14.88
C GLY A 33 14.13 -4.30 14.07
N GLU A 34 14.51 -5.43 14.66
CA GLU A 34 15.14 -6.55 13.92
C GLU A 34 14.11 -7.25 13.03
N ASP A 35 12.93 -7.56 13.57
CA ASP A 35 11.83 -8.16 12.79
C ASP A 35 11.34 -7.18 11.71
N GLY A 36 11.21 -5.90 12.07
CA GLY A 36 10.87 -4.84 11.10
C GLY A 36 11.89 -4.76 9.97
N HIS A 37 13.19 -4.75 10.29
CA HIS A 37 14.26 -4.75 9.28
C HIS A 37 14.18 -5.99 8.39
N TYR A 38 14.03 -7.18 8.99
CA TYR A 38 13.93 -8.43 8.25
C TYR A 38 12.76 -8.42 7.25
N LEU A 39 11.56 -8.09 7.71
CA LEU A 39 10.37 -8.04 6.86
C LEU A 39 10.50 -7.00 5.74
N GLY A 40 10.96 -5.79 6.05
CA GLY A 40 11.16 -4.74 5.05
C GLY A 40 12.26 -5.04 4.03
N SER A 41 13.23 -5.93 4.37
CA SER A 41 14.29 -6.35 3.47
C SER A 41 13.92 -7.56 2.61
N THR A 42 13.05 -8.46 3.10
CA THR A 42 12.69 -9.70 2.39
C THR A 42 11.40 -9.62 1.62
N GLU A 43 10.43 -8.85 2.12
CA GLU A 43 9.10 -8.74 1.56
C GLU A 43 8.91 -7.43 0.75
N SER A 44 7.80 -7.36 0.01
CA SER A 44 7.40 -6.15 -0.75
C SER A 44 6.24 -5.45 -0.07
N TYR A 45 6.39 -4.15 0.20
CA TYR A 45 5.37 -3.31 0.81
C TYR A 45 5.12 -2.06 -0.03
N ASP A 46 3.85 -1.62 -0.08
CA ASP A 46 3.44 -0.38 -0.74
C ASP A 46 3.77 0.85 0.11
N VAL A 47 3.82 0.67 1.43
CA VAL A 47 4.22 1.70 2.41
C VAL A 47 4.56 1.04 3.75
N VAL A 48 5.45 1.66 4.50
CA VAL A 48 5.83 1.26 5.86
C VAL A 48 5.45 2.36 6.84
N ILE A 49 4.92 1.96 8.01
CA ILE A 49 4.79 2.80 9.21
C ILE A 49 5.89 2.36 10.15
N LEU A 50 6.74 3.28 10.58
CA LEU A 50 7.92 2.98 11.39
C LEU A 50 7.97 3.87 12.63
N ASP A 51 7.87 3.28 13.82
CA ASP A 51 8.20 4.00 15.05
C ASP A 51 9.72 4.17 15.19
N LEU A 52 10.16 5.31 15.71
CA LEU A 52 11.56 5.55 15.99
C LEU A 52 12.00 4.96 17.34
N GLY A 53 11.10 4.87 18.32
CA GLY A 53 11.37 4.44 19.68
C GLY A 53 11.43 2.91 19.88
N LEU A 54 11.84 2.14 18.88
CA LEU A 54 11.85 0.68 18.94
C LEU A 54 12.94 0.13 19.87
N PRO A 55 12.68 -0.99 20.55
CA PRO A 55 13.70 -1.70 21.31
C PRO A 55 14.70 -2.39 20.37
N GLU A 56 15.88 -2.74 20.93
CA GLU A 56 16.98 -3.46 20.29
C GLU A 56 17.63 -2.69 19.14
N VAL A 57 16.91 -2.44 18.06
CA VAL A 57 17.33 -1.62 16.92
C VAL A 57 16.34 -0.48 16.72
N ASP A 58 16.81 0.75 16.95
CA ASP A 58 15.97 1.94 16.79
C ASP A 58 15.52 2.15 15.33
N GLY A 59 14.38 2.83 15.17
CA GLY A 59 13.76 2.98 13.86
C GLY A 59 14.62 3.77 12.85
N LEU A 60 15.46 4.71 13.28
CA LEU A 60 16.38 5.42 12.37
C LEU A 60 17.42 4.47 11.79
N THR A 61 17.95 3.58 12.64
CA THR A 61 18.89 2.54 12.22
C THR A 61 18.23 1.57 11.23
N VAL A 62 16.99 1.16 11.48
CA VAL A 62 16.21 0.32 10.56
C VAL A 62 16.04 0.99 9.20
N LEU A 63 15.63 2.26 9.19
CA LEU A 63 15.44 3.04 7.96
C LEU A 63 16.75 3.19 7.17
N ASP A 64 17.85 3.54 7.84
CA ASP A 64 19.16 3.68 7.23
C ASP A 64 19.64 2.36 6.58
N ARG A 65 19.45 1.22 7.28
CA ARG A 65 19.74 -0.11 6.73
C ARG A 65 18.95 -0.37 5.45
N TRP A 66 17.62 -0.17 5.45
CA TRP A 66 16.80 -0.32 4.25
C TRP A 66 17.28 0.54 3.09
N ARG A 67 17.63 1.80 3.34
CA ARG A 67 18.11 2.71 2.27
C ARG A 67 19.47 2.28 1.73
N LYS A 68 20.39 1.81 2.58
CA LYS A 68 21.68 1.24 2.17
C LYS A 68 21.55 -0.04 1.36
N GLU A 69 20.53 -0.85 1.64
CA GLU A 69 20.17 -2.05 0.87
C GLU A 69 19.44 -1.73 -0.44
N GLY A 70 19.19 -0.45 -0.74
CA GLY A 70 18.50 -0.01 -1.95
C GLY A 70 16.97 -0.17 -1.91
N ARG A 71 16.39 -0.43 -0.72
CA ARG A 71 14.94 -0.52 -0.54
C ARG A 71 14.30 0.86 -0.69
N LYS A 72 13.29 0.97 -1.56
CA LYS A 72 12.67 2.25 -1.98
C LYS A 72 11.23 2.42 -1.55
N MET A 73 10.68 1.46 -0.79
CA MET A 73 9.32 1.59 -0.28
C MET A 73 9.19 2.89 0.52
N PRO A 74 8.07 3.63 0.38
CA PRO A 74 7.85 4.84 1.15
C PRO A 74 7.67 4.53 2.63
N VAL A 75 8.26 5.36 3.49
CA VAL A 75 8.23 5.20 4.95
C VAL A 75 7.61 6.43 5.60
N LEU A 76 6.51 6.20 6.34
CA LEU A 76 5.91 7.15 7.27
C LEU A 76 6.49 6.88 8.67
N VAL A 77 7.23 7.83 9.20
CA VAL A 77 7.80 7.74 10.54
C VAL A 77 6.79 8.23 11.58
N LEU A 78 6.59 7.45 12.64
CA LEU A 78 5.90 7.88 13.85
C LEU A 78 6.95 8.43 14.83
N THR A 79 6.65 9.56 15.48
CA THR A 79 7.59 10.21 16.39
C THR A 79 6.89 10.85 17.58
N ALA A 80 7.53 10.89 18.74
CA ALA A 80 7.05 11.64 19.89
C ALA A 80 7.12 13.16 19.59
N ARG A 81 6.22 13.94 20.20
CA ARG A 81 5.97 15.37 19.90
C ARG A 81 7.18 16.30 19.99
N ASP A 82 8.20 15.97 20.77
CA ASP A 82 9.24 16.92 21.17
C ASP A 82 10.60 16.75 20.50
N SER A 83 10.73 15.83 19.54
CA SER A 83 12.02 15.58 18.91
C SER A 83 12.14 16.24 17.53
N TRP A 84 12.39 17.55 17.53
CA TRP A 84 12.83 18.24 16.29
C TRP A 84 14.09 17.60 15.71
N SER A 85 15.02 17.18 16.57
CA SER A 85 16.24 16.45 16.20
C SER A 85 15.94 15.16 15.46
N ASP A 86 14.96 14.38 15.92
CA ASP A 86 14.60 13.10 15.29
C ASP A 86 13.93 13.31 13.92
N LYS A 87 13.15 14.41 13.77
CA LYS A 87 12.57 14.76 12.45
C LYS A 87 13.66 15.10 11.43
N VAL A 88 14.68 15.87 11.83
CA VAL A 88 15.81 16.22 10.96
C VAL A 88 16.63 14.98 10.64
N ALA A 89 17.00 14.20 11.66
CA ALA A 89 17.78 12.97 11.49
C ALA A 89 17.05 11.96 10.58
N GLY A 90 15.75 11.82 10.72
CA GLY A 90 14.99 10.91 9.90
C GLY A 90 14.80 11.39 8.46
N LEU A 91 14.66 12.71 8.20
CA LEU A 91 14.67 13.26 6.83
C LEU A 91 16.01 12.94 6.15
N ASP A 92 17.12 13.13 6.85
CA ASP A 92 18.44 12.80 6.37
C ASP A 92 18.62 11.28 6.17
N ALA A 93 17.97 10.45 7.00
CA ALA A 93 17.93 8.99 6.85
C ALA A 93 17.01 8.50 5.73
N GLY A 94 16.25 9.38 5.08
CA GLY A 94 15.44 9.06 3.90
C GLY A 94 13.99 8.66 4.20
N ALA A 95 13.39 9.17 5.27
CA ALA A 95 11.94 9.08 5.49
C ALA A 95 11.17 9.93 4.48
N ASP A 96 9.97 9.48 4.10
CA ASP A 96 9.15 10.15 3.08
C ASP A 96 8.07 11.06 3.70
N ASP A 97 7.69 10.83 4.96
CA ASP A 97 6.76 11.69 5.73
C ASP A 97 6.86 11.38 7.23
N TYR A 98 6.30 12.26 8.06
CA TYR A 98 6.31 12.20 9.53
C TYR A 98 4.93 12.41 10.10
N LEU A 99 4.62 11.69 11.18
CA LEU A 99 3.39 11.87 11.94
C LEU A 99 3.70 11.85 13.44
N ALA A 100 3.41 12.97 14.12
CA ALA A 100 3.65 13.08 15.56
C ALA A 100 2.57 12.34 16.36
N LYS A 101 2.99 11.58 17.37
CA LYS A 101 2.11 10.97 18.38
C LYS A 101 1.71 12.05 19.43
N PRO A 102 0.43 12.14 19.85
CA PRO A 102 -0.73 11.40 19.37
C PRO A 102 -1.28 11.99 18.07
N PHE A 103 -1.82 11.16 17.21
CA PHE A 103 -2.36 11.52 15.90
C PHE A 103 -3.82 11.07 15.72
N GLN A 104 -4.49 11.64 14.73
CA GLN A 104 -5.82 11.21 14.30
C GLN A 104 -5.70 10.13 13.22
N THR A 105 -6.57 9.12 13.30
CA THR A 105 -6.63 8.00 12.34
C THR A 105 -6.80 8.47 10.89
N GLU A 106 -7.64 9.48 10.69
CA GLU A 106 -7.91 10.05 9.37
C GLU A 106 -6.66 10.71 8.77
N GLU A 107 -5.82 11.35 9.60
CA GLU A 107 -4.56 11.94 9.17
C GLU A 107 -3.58 10.84 8.74
N LEU A 108 -3.42 9.79 9.55
CA LEU A 108 -2.60 8.64 9.21
C LEU A 108 -2.97 8.07 7.84
N ILE A 109 -4.25 7.73 7.64
CA ILE A 109 -4.74 7.15 6.38
C ILE A 109 -4.54 8.11 5.20
N ALA A 110 -4.73 9.43 5.41
CA ALA A 110 -4.52 10.42 4.35
C ALA A 110 -3.05 10.51 3.93
N ARG A 111 -2.11 10.43 4.87
CA ARG A 111 -0.66 10.42 4.62
C ARG A 111 -0.23 9.15 3.90
N LEU A 112 -0.70 7.97 4.34
CA LEU A 112 -0.41 6.70 3.66
C LEU A 112 -0.88 6.71 2.20
N ARG A 113 -2.11 7.16 1.94
CA ARG A 113 -2.61 7.31 0.56
C ARG A 113 -1.76 8.27 -0.27
N ALA A 114 -1.28 9.36 0.32
CA ALA A 114 -0.41 10.32 -0.36
C ALA A 114 0.97 9.71 -0.68
N LEU A 115 1.53 8.91 0.22
CA LEU A 115 2.80 8.20 0.04
C LEU A 115 2.70 7.17 -1.08
N ILE A 116 1.71 6.27 -1.03
CA ILE A 116 1.46 5.24 -2.05
C ILE A 116 1.24 5.90 -3.43
N ARG A 117 0.46 6.97 -3.49
CA ARG A 117 0.22 7.71 -4.72
C ARG A 117 1.51 8.30 -5.30
N ARG A 118 2.35 8.94 -4.48
CA ARG A 118 3.62 9.52 -4.93
C ARG A 118 4.61 8.46 -5.40
N SER A 119 4.72 7.34 -4.69
CA SER A 119 5.63 6.23 -5.04
C SER A 119 5.25 5.55 -6.36
N SER A 120 3.95 5.52 -6.68
CA SER A 120 3.45 5.00 -7.97
C SER A 120 3.45 6.05 -9.10
N GLY A 121 4.01 7.24 -8.87
CA GLY A 121 4.14 8.29 -9.89
C GLY A 121 2.86 9.08 -10.16
N ASN A 122 1.82 8.91 -9.34
CA ASN A 122 0.55 9.61 -9.54
C ASN A 122 0.49 10.92 -8.75
N ALA A 123 0.22 12.03 -9.42
CA ALA A 123 0.07 13.36 -8.79
C ALA A 123 -1.32 13.54 -8.16
N SER A 124 -2.38 12.99 -8.78
CA SER A 124 -3.78 13.14 -8.38
C SER A 124 -4.26 11.98 -7.52
N SER A 125 -5.23 12.22 -6.62
CA SER A 125 -5.99 11.18 -5.94
C SER A 125 -6.97 10.45 -6.87
N GLU A 126 -7.18 10.96 -8.06
CA GLU A 126 -7.95 10.33 -9.12
C GLU A 126 -7.00 9.59 -10.06
N LEU A 127 -7.14 8.27 -10.12
CA LEU A 127 -6.44 7.39 -11.06
C LEU A 127 -7.28 7.23 -12.32
N ASN A 128 -6.63 7.31 -13.47
CA ASN A 128 -7.33 7.25 -14.77
C ASN A 128 -6.75 6.14 -15.66
N ALA A 129 -7.65 5.41 -16.32
CA ALA A 129 -7.32 4.42 -17.34
C ALA A 129 -8.39 4.46 -18.45
N GLY A 130 -8.10 5.15 -19.56
CA GLY A 130 -9.08 5.41 -20.59
C GLY A 130 -10.29 6.18 -20.04
N ASP A 131 -11.48 5.63 -20.18
CA ASP A 131 -12.73 6.20 -19.68
C ASP A 131 -13.06 5.82 -18.21
N ILE A 132 -12.16 5.04 -17.57
CA ILE A 132 -12.31 4.62 -16.18
C ILE A 132 -11.60 5.60 -15.25
N ARG A 133 -12.30 6.03 -14.20
CA ARG A 133 -11.74 6.87 -13.12
C ARG A 133 -11.99 6.21 -11.77
N LEU A 134 -10.98 6.24 -10.91
CA LEU A 134 -11.02 5.74 -9.55
C LEU A 134 -10.52 6.84 -8.60
N ASP A 135 -11.40 7.35 -7.74
CA ASP A 135 -11.01 8.27 -6.67
C ASP A 135 -10.59 7.49 -5.42
N THR A 136 -9.32 7.51 -5.10
CA THR A 136 -8.72 6.79 -3.97
C THR A 136 -9.17 7.31 -2.61
N ARG A 137 -9.75 8.52 -2.51
CA ARG A 137 -10.26 9.10 -1.26
C ARG A 137 -11.66 8.60 -0.94
N SER A 138 -12.53 8.60 -1.94
CA SER A 138 -13.93 8.22 -1.77
C SER A 138 -14.20 6.74 -2.08
N GLY A 139 -13.25 6.05 -2.72
CA GLY A 139 -13.43 4.69 -3.22
C GLY A 139 -14.41 4.59 -4.40
N LYS A 140 -14.78 5.71 -5.01
CA LYS A 140 -15.71 5.73 -6.15
C LYS A 140 -15.01 5.36 -7.44
N VAL A 141 -15.68 4.54 -8.23
CA VAL A 141 -15.26 4.17 -9.59
C VAL A 141 -16.32 4.61 -10.57
N THR A 142 -15.91 5.24 -11.67
CA THR A 142 -16.80 5.60 -12.78
C THR A 142 -16.22 5.08 -14.10
N LYS A 143 -17.11 4.80 -15.07
CA LYS A 143 -16.76 4.52 -16.45
C LYS A 143 -17.54 5.46 -17.35
N ALA A 144 -16.85 6.19 -18.23
CA ALA A 144 -17.46 7.23 -19.09
C ALA A 144 -18.35 8.22 -18.30
N GLY A 145 -17.99 8.53 -17.04
CA GLY A 145 -18.74 9.37 -16.11
C GLY A 145 -19.83 8.67 -15.29
N GLU A 146 -20.25 7.47 -15.67
CA GLU A 146 -21.28 6.72 -14.96
C GLU A 146 -20.71 5.89 -13.80
N PRO A 147 -21.35 5.91 -12.60
CA PRO A 147 -20.88 5.17 -11.44
C PRO A 147 -20.94 3.65 -11.65
N VAL A 148 -19.84 2.97 -11.29
CA VAL A 148 -19.76 1.50 -11.33
C VAL A 148 -19.57 0.95 -9.92
N LYS A 149 -20.47 0.04 -9.51
CA LYS A 149 -20.40 -0.62 -8.19
C LYS A 149 -19.46 -1.83 -8.26
N LEU A 150 -18.37 -1.76 -7.51
CA LEU A 150 -17.44 -2.86 -7.28
C LEU A 150 -17.61 -3.41 -5.86
N THR A 151 -17.35 -4.69 -5.66
CA THR A 151 -17.15 -5.26 -4.33
C THR A 151 -15.80 -4.79 -3.76
N ALA A 152 -15.58 -4.95 -2.45
CA ALA A 152 -14.32 -4.54 -1.82
C ALA A 152 -13.10 -5.19 -2.49
N GLN A 153 -13.16 -6.48 -2.83
CA GLN A 153 -12.06 -7.19 -3.46
C GLN A 153 -11.84 -6.78 -4.93
N GLU A 154 -12.92 -6.58 -5.68
CA GLU A 154 -12.82 -6.03 -7.04
C GLU A 154 -12.20 -4.63 -7.02
N TYR A 155 -12.56 -3.79 -6.05
CA TYR A 155 -11.98 -2.46 -5.87
C TYR A 155 -10.50 -2.54 -5.51
N LYS A 156 -10.10 -3.38 -4.55
CA LYS A 156 -8.68 -3.58 -4.16
C LYS A 156 -7.85 -4.00 -5.37
N LEU A 157 -8.32 -4.97 -6.15
CA LEU A 157 -7.62 -5.47 -7.34
C LEU A 157 -7.50 -4.37 -8.42
N LEU A 158 -8.59 -3.69 -8.74
CA LEU A 158 -8.57 -2.61 -9.73
C LEU A 158 -7.64 -1.47 -9.27
N SER A 159 -7.75 -1.04 -8.02
CA SER A 159 -6.92 0.01 -7.45
C SER A 159 -5.44 -0.34 -7.50
N TYR A 160 -5.07 -1.59 -7.16
CA TYR A 160 -3.69 -2.05 -7.24
C TYR A 160 -3.16 -1.98 -8.68
N LEU A 161 -3.89 -2.52 -9.64
CA LEU A 161 -3.49 -2.47 -11.05
C LEU A 161 -3.42 -1.04 -11.59
N MET A 162 -4.31 -0.13 -11.18
CA MET A 162 -4.27 1.27 -11.59
C MET A 162 -3.07 2.04 -11.02
N HIS A 163 -2.61 1.71 -9.80
CA HIS A 163 -1.35 2.25 -9.28
C HIS A 163 -0.12 1.71 -10.01
N HIS A 164 -0.23 0.51 -10.59
CA HIS A 164 0.84 -0.15 -11.35
C HIS A 164 0.56 -0.14 -12.87
N LYS A 165 -0.21 0.86 -13.35
CA LYS A 165 -0.56 0.98 -14.78
C LYS A 165 0.67 0.87 -15.68
N GLY A 166 0.57 0.07 -16.76
CA GLY A 166 1.65 -0.19 -17.69
C GLY A 166 2.67 -1.24 -17.22
N LYS A 167 2.50 -1.80 -16.01
CA LYS A 167 3.33 -2.89 -15.51
C LYS A 167 2.57 -4.21 -15.53
N VAL A 168 3.29 -5.31 -15.70
CA VAL A 168 2.73 -6.65 -15.51
C VAL A 168 2.85 -7.01 -14.04
N VAL A 169 1.72 -7.27 -13.41
CA VAL A 169 1.61 -7.66 -11.99
C VAL A 169 1.33 -9.15 -11.91
N SER A 170 2.15 -9.89 -11.19
CA SER A 170 1.99 -11.33 -11.07
C SER A 170 0.76 -11.70 -10.22
N ARG A 171 0.26 -12.94 -10.39
CA ARG A 171 -0.84 -13.46 -9.55
C ARG A 171 -0.45 -13.49 -8.07
N THR A 172 0.78 -13.91 -7.77
CA THR A 172 1.31 -13.96 -6.41
C THR A 172 1.33 -12.57 -5.77
N GLU A 173 1.87 -11.58 -6.46
CA GLU A 173 1.90 -10.19 -6.02
C GLU A 173 0.49 -9.64 -5.75
N LEU A 174 -0.49 -9.92 -6.64
CA LEU A 174 -1.87 -9.51 -6.41
C LEU A 174 -2.46 -10.14 -5.14
N ILE A 175 -2.18 -11.43 -4.89
CA ILE A 175 -2.65 -12.11 -3.68
C ILE A 175 -2.04 -11.45 -2.44
N GLU A 176 -0.73 -11.24 -2.40
CA GLU A 176 -0.01 -10.67 -1.25
C GLU A 176 -0.44 -9.24 -0.91
N HIS A 177 -0.78 -8.43 -1.92
CA HIS A 177 -1.15 -7.03 -1.73
C HIS A 177 -2.66 -6.75 -1.59
N ILE A 178 -3.51 -7.76 -1.82
CA ILE A 178 -4.98 -7.61 -1.76
C ILE A 178 -5.59 -8.36 -0.59
N TYR A 179 -4.96 -9.47 -0.18
CA TYR A 179 -5.48 -10.34 0.89
C TYR A 179 -4.60 -10.30 2.13
N ASP A 180 -5.22 -10.49 3.29
CA ASP A 180 -4.53 -10.76 4.55
C ASP A 180 -3.92 -12.18 4.53
N GLN A 181 -2.96 -12.43 5.43
CA GLN A 181 -2.16 -13.67 5.46
C GLN A 181 -2.95 -14.97 5.59
N ASP A 182 -4.18 -14.93 6.11
CA ASP A 182 -5.03 -16.11 6.36
C ASP A 182 -5.84 -16.57 5.13
N PHE A 183 -5.60 -15.98 3.94
CA PHE A 183 -6.36 -16.35 2.76
C PHE A 183 -5.79 -17.59 2.08
N ASP A 184 -6.68 -18.55 1.73
CA ASP A 184 -6.32 -19.76 0.97
C ASP A 184 -5.74 -19.39 -0.41
N ARG A 185 -4.42 -19.53 -0.55
CA ARG A 185 -3.63 -19.15 -1.73
C ARG A 185 -3.93 -20.03 -2.97
N ASP A 186 -4.61 -21.17 -2.79
CA ASP A 186 -4.88 -22.14 -3.86
C ASP A 186 -6.16 -21.85 -4.67
N SER A 187 -6.94 -20.85 -4.27
CA SER A 187 -8.20 -20.54 -4.95
C SER A 187 -7.96 -19.72 -6.23
N ASN A 188 -8.70 -20.03 -7.32
CA ASN A 188 -8.75 -19.25 -8.58
C ASN A 188 -9.46 -17.88 -8.39
N THR A 189 -9.20 -17.22 -7.28
CA THR A 189 -9.96 -16.06 -6.83
C THR A 189 -9.64 -14.81 -7.62
N ILE A 190 -8.37 -14.63 -8.02
CA ILE A 190 -7.95 -13.48 -8.84
C ILE A 190 -8.61 -13.54 -10.21
N GLU A 191 -8.65 -14.71 -10.85
CA GLU A 191 -9.30 -14.93 -12.15
C GLU A 191 -10.79 -14.58 -12.12
N VAL A 192 -11.46 -14.94 -11.02
CA VAL A 192 -12.88 -14.62 -10.80
C VAL A 192 -13.08 -13.11 -10.72
N PHE A 193 -12.25 -12.40 -9.94
CA PHE A 193 -12.36 -10.95 -9.83
C PHE A 193 -11.99 -10.23 -11.13
N VAL A 194 -10.95 -10.65 -11.83
CA VAL A 194 -10.61 -10.12 -13.16
C VAL A 194 -11.79 -10.28 -14.11
N THR A 195 -12.42 -11.47 -14.14
CA THR A 195 -13.60 -11.72 -14.99
C THR A 195 -14.76 -10.81 -14.62
N ARG A 196 -15.04 -10.61 -13.33
CA ARG A 196 -16.11 -9.71 -12.86
C ARG A 196 -15.83 -8.24 -13.18
N ILE A 197 -14.60 -7.79 -13.01
CA ILE A 197 -14.19 -6.43 -13.36
C ILE A 197 -14.34 -6.20 -14.86
N ARG A 198 -13.88 -7.13 -15.71
CA ARG A 198 -14.05 -7.07 -17.17
C ARG A 198 -15.52 -6.98 -17.57
N LYS A 199 -16.40 -7.73 -16.90
CA LYS A 199 -17.85 -7.68 -17.16
C LYS A 199 -18.45 -6.30 -16.84
N LYS A 200 -17.92 -5.61 -15.81
CA LYS A 200 -18.43 -4.29 -15.34
C LYS A 200 -17.80 -3.12 -16.07
N LEU A 201 -16.51 -3.20 -16.38
CA LEU A 201 -15.71 -2.10 -16.90
C LEU A 201 -15.28 -2.28 -18.37
N GLY A 202 -15.51 -3.45 -18.97
CA GLY A 202 -15.12 -3.79 -20.34
C GLY A 202 -14.02 -4.85 -20.39
N ALA A 203 -14.01 -5.65 -21.46
CA ALA A 203 -13.11 -6.79 -21.62
C ALA A 203 -11.63 -6.37 -21.67
N ASP A 204 -11.36 -5.20 -22.21
CA ASP A 204 -10.00 -4.73 -22.53
C ASP A 204 -9.33 -3.98 -21.37
N VAL A 205 -10.06 -3.72 -20.26
CA VAL A 205 -9.53 -2.95 -19.13
C VAL A 205 -8.36 -3.61 -18.41
N ILE A 206 -8.35 -4.94 -18.34
CA ILE A 206 -7.28 -5.75 -17.78
C ILE A 206 -6.82 -6.76 -18.82
N THR A 207 -5.57 -6.70 -19.21
CA THR A 207 -4.94 -7.65 -20.12
C THR A 207 -4.34 -8.82 -19.35
N THR A 208 -4.57 -10.06 -19.80
CA THR A 208 -3.89 -11.24 -19.25
C THR A 208 -2.63 -11.52 -20.06
N ILE A 209 -1.48 -11.49 -19.39
CA ILE A 209 -0.20 -11.86 -19.97
C ILE A 209 0.10 -13.31 -19.55
N ARG A 210 -0.06 -14.23 -20.47
CA ARG A 210 0.04 -15.68 -20.20
C ARG A 210 1.36 -16.03 -19.52
N GLY A 211 1.27 -16.75 -18.40
CA GLY A 211 2.42 -17.18 -17.60
C GLY A 211 3.07 -16.09 -16.74
N LEU A 212 2.68 -14.82 -16.87
CA LEU A 212 3.26 -13.70 -16.12
C LEU A 212 2.27 -13.02 -15.15
N GLY A 213 1.02 -12.78 -15.58
CA GLY A 213 0.05 -12.11 -14.71
C GLY A 213 -0.93 -11.22 -15.48
N TYR A 214 -1.20 -10.05 -14.92
CA TYR A 214 -2.19 -9.09 -15.39
C TYR A 214 -1.58 -7.70 -15.56
N SER A 215 -2.04 -6.98 -16.56
CA SER A 215 -1.66 -5.59 -16.81
C SER A 215 -2.91 -4.75 -17.04
N LEU A 216 -2.86 -3.49 -16.63
CA LEU A 216 -3.83 -2.48 -16.96
C LEU A 216 -3.12 -1.45 -17.82
N GLU A 217 -3.49 -1.38 -19.10
CA GLU A 217 -2.89 -0.48 -20.08
C GLU A 217 -3.83 0.68 -20.43
N GLU A 218 -3.28 1.75 -20.97
CA GLU A 218 -4.13 2.73 -21.66
C GLU A 218 -4.67 2.10 -22.93
N PRO A 219 -5.97 2.23 -23.25
CA PRO A 219 -6.46 1.84 -24.53
C PRO A 219 -5.65 2.60 -25.58
N THR A 220 -4.94 1.88 -26.41
CA THR A 220 -4.30 2.41 -27.61
C THR A 220 -5.39 3.02 -28.48
N GLY A 221 -5.40 4.37 -28.55
CA GLY A 221 -6.30 5.11 -29.42
C GLY A 221 -6.09 4.79 -30.89
#